data_1a5624599242fc939fca9ecfa49a662b
#
_entry.id   1a5624599242fc939fca9ecfa49a662b
#
_cell.length_a   1.000
_cell.length_b   1.000
_cell.length_c   1.000
_cell.angle_alpha   90.00
_cell.angle_beta   90.00
_cell.angle_gamma   90.00
#
_symmetry.space_group_name_H-M   'P 1'
#
loop_
_entity.id
_entity.type
_entity.pdbx_description
1 polymer ?
#
loop_
_entity_poly.entity_id
_entity_poly.type
_entity_poly.pdbx_seq_one_letter_code
_entity_poly.pdbx_strand_id
1 'polypeptide(L)'
;FEGFKGEMSISTRKWAIVHVTAYPYDVGKINIYLEQYYKWIGNGFWFPVQMNFELELEKVPFKNTGAVMIGKTTLDSVRVGLPIDDAIFNHLEVELKEEAAYVDEEFWDEYRNEELSAKEVETFRQMDSIGNRYKFDALLNSTRNIYDGFIVIKKVDVEYSKILAANAYEGWRFGL
;
A
#
# COMPACT_ATOMS: atom_id res chain seq x y z
N PHE A 1 6.12 -25.37 -2.46
CA PHE A 1 4.79 -24.94 -2.01
C PHE A 1 4.93 -23.50 -1.53
N GLU A 2 4.45 -22.55 -2.30
CA GLU A 2 4.34 -21.17 -1.89
C GLU A 2 3.12 -21.06 -0.97
N GLY A 3 3.34 -20.75 0.30
CA GLY A 3 2.28 -20.68 1.29
C GLY A 3 2.61 -19.67 2.38
N PHE A 4 1.63 -19.40 3.23
CA PHE A 4 1.79 -18.59 4.41
C PHE A 4 1.90 -19.47 5.66
N LYS A 5 2.69 -19.02 6.62
CA LYS A 5 2.69 -19.50 8.00
C LYS A 5 2.05 -18.43 8.87
N GLY A 6 1.44 -18.83 9.97
CA GLY A 6 0.88 -17.87 10.90
C GLY A 6 -0.11 -18.50 11.86
N GLU A 7 -0.82 -17.65 12.54
CA GLU A 7 -1.82 -18.04 13.53
C GLU A 7 -3.18 -17.42 13.14
N MET A 8 -4.23 -18.17 13.41
CA MET A 8 -5.59 -17.73 13.17
C MET A 8 -6.45 -17.96 14.41
N SER A 9 -7.04 -16.91 14.93
CA SER A 9 -8.01 -16.99 16.00
C SER A 9 -9.42 -17.03 15.42
N ILE A 10 -10.21 -18.03 15.81
CA ILE A 10 -11.57 -18.23 15.33
C ILE A 10 -12.52 -18.12 16.51
N SER A 11 -13.56 -17.29 16.35
CA SER A 11 -14.63 -17.16 17.33
C SER A 11 -15.44 -18.47 17.40
N THR A 12 -15.68 -18.94 18.59
CA THR A 12 -16.62 -20.08 18.81
C THR A 12 -18.07 -19.69 18.44
N ARG A 13 -18.37 -18.41 18.35
CA ARG A 13 -19.65 -17.88 17.92
C ARG A 13 -19.64 -17.68 16.40
N LYS A 14 -20.31 -18.57 15.68
CA LYS A 14 -20.39 -18.60 14.20
C LYS A 14 -19.10 -18.93 13.46
N TRP A 15 -18.07 -19.38 14.11
CA TRP A 15 -16.82 -19.83 13.49
C TRP A 15 -16.14 -18.78 12.59
N ALA A 16 -16.30 -17.53 12.94
CA ALA A 16 -15.71 -16.43 12.17
C ALA A 16 -14.27 -16.16 12.60
N ILE A 17 -13.45 -15.78 11.64
CA ILE A 17 -12.09 -15.30 11.90
C ILE A 17 -12.17 -13.99 12.65
N VAL A 18 -11.40 -13.85 13.74
CA VAL A 18 -11.31 -12.61 14.53
C VAL A 18 -9.93 -11.98 14.49
N HIS A 19 -8.90 -12.78 14.28
CA HIS A 19 -7.53 -12.30 14.15
C HIS A 19 -6.71 -13.26 13.31
N VAL A 20 -5.86 -12.72 12.46
CA VAL A 20 -4.91 -13.49 11.65
C VAL A 20 -3.55 -12.81 11.70
N THR A 21 -2.52 -13.60 11.93
CA THR A 21 -1.14 -13.22 11.64
C THR A 21 -0.60 -14.14 10.56
N ALA A 22 0.11 -13.59 9.59
CA ALA A 22 0.64 -14.38 8.51
C ALA A 22 1.98 -13.82 8.01
N TYR A 23 2.89 -14.73 7.65
CA TYR A 23 4.13 -14.43 6.98
C TYR A 23 4.41 -15.49 5.91
N PRO A 24 5.01 -15.14 4.77
CA PRO A 24 5.36 -16.10 3.73
C PRO A 24 6.34 -17.17 4.24
N TYR A 25 6.24 -18.36 3.67
CA TYR A 25 7.10 -19.47 4.08
C TYR A 25 8.57 -19.23 3.77
N ASP A 26 8.86 -18.64 2.61
CA ASP A 26 10.21 -18.32 2.14
C ASP A 26 10.14 -17.10 1.21
N VAL A 27 10.74 -16.01 1.61
CA VAL A 27 10.75 -14.74 0.87
C VAL A 27 12.16 -14.24 0.55
N GLY A 28 13.17 -15.04 0.82
CA GLY A 28 14.56 -14.66 0.54
C GLY A 28 15.02 -13.48 1.38
N LYS A 29 15.22 -12.31 0.74
CA LYS A 29 15.77 -11.10 1.39
C LYS A 29 14.71 -10.11 1.87
N ILE A 30 13.46 -10.47 1.75
CA ILE A 30 12.32 -9.63 2.12
C ILE A 30 11.47 -10.41 3.09
N ASN A 31 11.32 -9.92 4.31
CA ASN A 31 10.40 -10.46 5.28
C ASN A 31 9.13 -9.62 5.30
N ILE A 32 7.98 -10.27 5.20
CA ILE A 32 6.67 -9.61 5.25
C ILE A 32 5.90 -10.24 6.40
N TYR A 33 5.42 -9.43 7.31
CA TYR A 33 4.52 -9.82 8.37
C TYR A 33 3.18 -9.11 8.17
N LEU A 34 2.10 -9.87 8.21
CA LEU A 34 0.73 -9.38 8.04
C LEU A 34 -0.06 -9.68 9.30
N GLU A 35 -0.85 -8.73 9.71
CA GLU A 35 -1.75 -8.87 10.85
C GLU A 35 -3.10 -8.23 10.54
N GLN A 36 -4.19 -8.96 10.78
CA GLN A 36 -5.53 -8.50 10.51
C GLN A 36 -6.46 -8.77 11.69
N TYR A 37 -7.24 -7.77 12.05
CA TYR A 37 -8.26 -7.87 13.09
C TYR A 37 -9.64 -7.71 12.46
N TYR A 38 -10.55 -8.62 12.84
CA TYR A 38 -11.92 -8.62 12.37
C TYR A 38 -12.89 -8.31 13.49
N LYS A 39 -13.92 -7.54 13.20
CA LYS A 39 -15.03 -7.25 14.11
C LYS A 39 -16.37 -7.58 13.48
N TRP A 40 -17.33 -7.87 14.34
CA TRP A 40 -18.72 -7.98 13.95
C TRP A 40 -19.30 -6.59 13.69
N ILE A 41 -19.73 -6.35 12.45
CA ILE A 41 -20.28 -5.04 12.04
C ILE A 41 -21.81 -5.02 11.93
N GLY A 42 -22.48 -6.12 12.31
CA GLY A 42 -23.93 -6.30 12.22
C GLY A 42 -24.35 -7.08 10.97
N ASN A 43 -25.65 -7.31 10.84
CA ASN A 43 -26.28 -7.98 9.68
C ASN A 43 -25.66 -9.35 9.27
N GLY A 44 -24.99 -10.02 10.19
CA GLY A 44 -24.37 -11.32 9.90
C GLY A 44 -22.92 -11.28 9.42
N PHE A 45 -22.30 -10.13 9.31
CA PHE A 45 -20.97 -9.96 8.73
C PHE A 45 -19.89 -9.67 9.75
N TRP A 46 -18.76 -10.36 9.58
CA TRP A 46 -17.48 -10.02 10.16
C TRP A 46 -16.65 -9.31 9.10
N PHE A 47 -15.96 -8.26 9.48
CA PHE A 47 -15.21 -7.44 8.55
C PHE A 47 -13.84 -7.09 9.12
N PRO A 48 -12.77 -7.06 8.30
CA PRO A 48 -11.47 -6.58 8.75
C PRO A 48 -11.56 -5.10 9.07
N VAL A 49 -11.27 -4.74 10.32
CA VAL A 49 -11.31 -3.33 10.78
C VAL A 49 -9.92 -2.76 10.95
N GLN A 50 -8.92 -3.62 11.03
CA GLN A 50 -7.52 -3.19 11.07
C GLN A 50 -6.67 -4.18 10.29
N MET A 51 -5.82 -3.66 9.46
CA MET A 51 -4.83 -4.42 8.68
C MET A 51 -3.48 -3.76 8.85
N ASN A 52 -2.55 -4.50 9.43
CA ASN A 52 -1.19 -4.06 9.66
C ASN A 52 -0.25 -4.87 8.79
N PHE A 53 0.82 -4.24 8.35
CA PHE A 53 1.92 -4.97 7.74
C PHE A 53 3.26 -4.42 8.23
N GLU A 54 4.24 -5.31 8.28
CA GLU A 54 5.64 -4.96 8.47
C GLU A 54 6.42 -5.59 7.32
N LEU A 55 7.20 -4.77 6.63
CA LEU A 55 8.08 -5.17 5.55
C LEU A 55 9.52 -4.90 5.97
N GLU A 56 10.29 -5.95 6.12
CA GLU A 56 11.71 -5.86 6.44
C GLU A 56 12.54 -6.20 5.21
N LEU A 57 13.38 -5.27 4.82
CA LEU A 57 14.35 -5.40 3.73
C LEU A 57 15.75 -5.56 4.34
N GLU A 58 16.38 -6.72 4.16
CA GLU A 58 17.73 -6.95 4.68
C GLU A 58 18.75 -6.00 4.07
N LYS A 59 18.59 -5.66 2.80
CA LYS A 59 19.48 -4.77 2.06
C LYS A 59 18.69 -3.87 1.12
N VAL A 60 18.87 -2.57 1.29
CA VAL A 60 18.42 -1.59 0.30
C VAL A 60 19.60 -1.18 -0.59
N PRO A 61 19.34 -0.71 -1.82
CA PRO A 61 20.39 -0.35 -2.79
C PRO A 61 21.38 0.69 -2.28
N PHE A 62 21.00 1.43 -1.23
CA PHE A 62 21.78 2.54 -0.68
C PHE A 62 22.50 2.08 0.60
N LYS A 63 23.81 1.98 0.55
CA LYS A 63 24.73 1.77 1.69
C LYS A 63 24.65 0.42 2.42
N ASN A 64 24.15 -0.63 1.82
CA ASN A 64 24.12 -1.95 2.45
C ASN A 64 23.46 -1.96 3.86
N THR A 65 22.46 -1.11 4.04
CA THR A 65 21.63 -1.01 5.24
C THR A 65 20.31 -1.70 5.02
N GLY A 66 19.73 -2.28 6.07
CA GLY A 66 18.34 -2.75 6.07
C GLY A 66 17.34 -1.60 6.21
N ALA A 67 16.11 -1.86 5.86
CA ALA A 67 14.98 -0.95 6.09
C ALA A 67 13.78 -1.73 6.60
N VAL A 68 13.02 -1.11 7.49
CA VAL A 68 11.74 -1.63 7.97
C VAL A 68 10.65 -0.61 7.64
N MET A 69 9.61 -1.08 7.00
CA MET A 69 8.40 -0.29 6.72
C MET A 69 7.24 -0.90 7.49
N ILE A 70 6.55 -0.08 8.27
CA ILE A 70 5.39 -0.46 9.05
C ILE A 70 4.20 0.31 8.51
N GLY A 71 3.15 -0.40 8.12
CA GLY A 71 1.89 0.19 7.71
C GLY A 71 0.76 -0.28 8.62
N LYS A 72 -0.07 0.67 9.04
CA LYS A 72 -1.29 0.44 9.79
C LYS A 72 -2.46 1.00 9.01
N THR A 73 -3.46 0.18 8.73
CA THR A 73 -4.69 0.59 8.05
C THR A 73 -5.87 0.30 8.96
N THR A 74 -6.64 1.32 9.26
CA THR A 74 -7.90 1.20 10.01
C THR A 74 -9.06 1.44 9.07
N LEU A 75 -10.07 0.57 9.11
CA LEU A 75 -11.30 0.70 8.34
C LEU A 75 -12.43 1.07 9.30
N ASP A 76 -12.97 2.23 9.08
CA ASP A 76 -14.02 2.81 9.91
C ASP A 76 -15.33 2.95 9.13
N SER A 77 -16.45 3.06 9.83
CA SER A 77 -17.78 3.35 9.25
C SER A 77 -18.23 2.39 8.14
N VAL A 78 -17.89 1.10 8.27
CA VAL A 78 -18.22 0.07 7.28
C VAL A 78 -19.73 -0.16 7.20
N ARG A 79 -20.28 -0.06 5.99
CA ARG A 79 -21.70 -0.28 5.70
C ARG A 79 -21.87 -1.45 4.72
N VAL A 80 -22.82 -2.32 5.00
CA VAL A 80 -23.06 -3.52 4.18
C VAL A 80 -24.50 -3.49 3.65
N GLY A 81 -24.67 -3.96 2.43
CA GLY A 81 -26.00 -4.11 1.80
C GLY A 81 -26.58 -2.82 1.25
N LEU A 82 -25.77 -1.76 1.08
CA LEU A 82 -26.21 -0.56 0.39
C LEU A 82 -26.17 -0.79 -1.13
N PRO A 83 -27.13 -0.25 -1.88
CA PRO A 83 -27.03 -0.20 -3.32
C PRO A 83 -25.83 0.68 -3.71
N ILE A 84 -24.92 0.12 -4.49
CA ILE A 84 -23.74 0.83 -5.01
C ILE A 84 -24.01 1.08 -6.49
N ASP A 85 -23.77 2.29 -6.95
CA ASP A 85 -23.86 2.61 -8.36
C ASP A 85 -22.68 1.96 -9.11
N ASP A 86 -22.99 1.16 -10.12
CA ASP A 86 -21.97 0.47 -10.94
C ASP A 86 -21.02 1.46 -11.63
N ALA A 87 -21.43 2.70 -11.79
CA ALA A 87 -20.58 3.75 -12.35
C ALA A 87 -19.31 3.99 -11.53
N ILE A 88 -19.33 3.70 -10.22
CA ILE A 88 -18.15 3.83 -9.34
C ILE A 88 -17.02 2.88 -9.78
N PHE A 89 -17.37 1.73 -10.36
CA PHE A 89 -16.38 0.73 -10.81
C PHE A 89 -15.83 1.01 -12.21
N ASN A 90 -16.35 2.02 -12.90
CA ASN A 90 -15.89 2.42 -14.24
C ASN A 90 -14.74 3.45 -14.20
N HIS A 91 -14.34 3.88 -13.04
CA HIS A 91 -13.20 4.76 -12.84
C HIS A 91 -11.88 3.98 -12.71
N LEU A 92 -10.77 4.69 -12.81
CA LEU A 92 -9.45 4.12 -12.54
C LEU A 92 -9.40 3.55 -11.12
N GLU A 93 -8.77 2.41 -10.96
CA GLU A 93 -8.64 1.73 -9.66
C GLU A 93 -7.94 2.62 -8.61
N VAL A 94 -7.05 3.49 -9.06
CA VAL A 94 -6.35 4.47 -8.24
C VAL A 94 -6.39 5.84 -8.93
N GLU A 95 -6.95 6.82 -8.24
CA GLU A 95 -6.92 8.23 -8.65
C GLU A 95 -6.09 9.01 -7.64
N LEU A 96 -4.97 9.56 -8.09
CA LEU A 96 -4.15 10.45 -7.28
C LEU A 96 -4.54 11.90 -7.59
N LYS A 97 -5.20 12.56 -6.65
CA LYS A 97 -5.54 13.97 -6.76
C LYS A 97 -4.30 14.84 -6.58
N GLU A 98 -4.24 15.95 -7.33
CA GLU A 98 -3.10 16.90 -7.21
C GLU A 98 -2.96 17.44 -5.78
N GLU A 99 -4.07 17.63 -5.08
CA GLU A 99 -4.10 18.14 -3.69
C GLU A 99 -3.45 17.15 -2.70
N ALA A 100 -3.40 15.86 -3.01
CA ALA A 100 -2.82 14.85 -2.13
C ALA A 100 -1.32 15.07 -1.85
N ALA A 101 -0.62 15.81 -2.70
CA ALA A 101 0.78 16.17 -2.51
C ALA A 101 1.00 17.34 -1.53
N TYR A 102 -0.06 18.07 -1.19
CA TYR A 102 -0.01 19.31 -0.40
C TYR A 102 -0.82 19.25 0.89
N VAL A 103 -1.05 18.04 1.37
CA VAL A 103 -1.82 17.81 2.61
C VAL A 103 -0.95 18.19 3.80
N ASP A 104 -1.48 19.06 4.66
CA ASP A 104 -0.81 19.52 5.87
C ASP A 104 -0.98 18.55 7.06
N GLU A 105 -0.31 18.86 8.15
CA GLU A 105 -0.34 18.03 9.35
C GLU A 105 -1.73 18.06 10.02
N GLU A 106 -2.46 19.19 9.93
CA GLU A 106 -3.79 19.35 10.48
C GLU A 106 -4.80 18.37 9.83
N PHE A 107 -4.66 18.14 8.52
CA PHE A 107 -5.44 17.11 7.82
C PHE A 107 -5.15 15.72 8.37
N TRP A 108 -3.88 15.38 8.55
CA TRP A 108 -3.51 14.07 9.06
C TRP A 108 -3.96 13.85 10.50
N ASP A 109 -3.96 14.87 11.34
CA ASP A 109 -4.44 14.79 12.71
C ASP A 109 -5.95 14.49 12.79
N GLU A 110 -6.73 14.98 11.82
CA GLU A 110 -8.17 14.66 11.72
C GLU A 110 -8.39 13.18 11.34
N TYR A 111 -7.56 12.61 10.51
CA TYR A 111 -7.76 11.25 9.96
C TYR A 111 -6.97 10.16 10.68
N ARG A 112 -6.00 10.51 11.49
CA ARG A 112 -5.27 9.52 12.31
C ARG A 112 -6.13 9.00 13.45
N ASN A 113 -6.24 7.67 13.53
CA ASN A 113 -6.91 7.03 14.67
C ASN A 113 -6.03 6.89 15.91
N GLU A 114 -4.72 7.03 15.76
CA GLU A 114 -3.71 6.97 16.81
C GLU A 114 -2.74 8.14 16.67
N GLU A 115 -2.39 8.77 17.78
CA GLU A 115 -1.34 9.78 17.80
C GLU A 115 0.02 9.15 17.46
N LEU A 116 0.85 9.90 16.74
CA LEU A 116 2.21 9.44 16.46
C LEU A 116 3.04 9.38 17.75
N SER A 117 3.73 8.28 17.94
CA SER A 117 4.74 8.18 19.00
C SER A 117 5.92 9.12 18.72
N ALA A 118 6.66 9.51 19.75
CA ALA A 118 7.85 10.34 19.60
C ALA A 118 8.89 9.74 18.63
N LYS A 119 8.96 8.40 18.57
CA LYS A 119 9.85 7.69 17.64
C LYS A 119 9.36 7.83 16.20
N GLU A 120 8.06 7.76 15.96
CA GLU A 120 7.47 7.92 14.61
C GLU A 120 7.67 9.35 14.12
N VAL A 121 7.40 10.37 14.95
CA VAL A 121 7.64 11.77 14.60
C VAL A 121 9.11 11.99 14.20
N GLU A 122 10.05 11.47 14.99
CA GLU A 122 11.47 11.60 14.66
C GLU A 122 11.83 10.84 13.37
N THR A 123 11.21 9.69 13.13
CA THR A 123 11.39 8.91 11.90
C THR A 123 10.92 9.69 10.69
N PHE A 124 9.74 10.30 10.72
CA PHE A 124 9.23 11.15 9.65
C PHE A 124 10.19 12.32 9.37
N ARG A 125 10.62 13.01 10.41
CA ARG A 125 11.57 14.13 10.27
C ARG A 125 12.90 13.69 9.62
N GLN A 126 13.41 12.53 9.97
CA GLN A 126 14.62 11.97 9.36
C GLN A 126 14.38 11.57 7.91
N MET A 127 13.24 10.95 7.60
CA MET A 127 12.88 10.55 6.23
C MET A 127 12.71 11.76 5.33
N ASP A 128 12.09 12.84 5.80
CA ASP A 128 11.99 14.10 5.05
C ASP A 128 13.37 14.67 4.75
N SER A 129 14.24 14.67 5.75
CA SER A 129 15.63 15.15 5.58
C SER A 129 16.39 14.31 4.53
N ILE A 130 16.23 12.98 4.58
CA ILE A 130 16.83 12.05 3.62
C ILE A 130 16.20 12.25 2.24
N GLY A 131 14.87 12.33 2.16
CA GLY A 131 14.11 12.55 0.92
C GLY A 131 14.56 13.81 0.19
N ASN A 132 14.65 14.92 0.92
CA ASN A 132 15.14 16.20 0.39
C ASN A 132 16.61 16.12 -0.07
N ARG A 133 17.46 15.46 0.72
CA ARG A 133 18.89 15.30 0.39
C ARG A 133 19.12 14.48 -0.88
N TYR A 134 18.35 13.42 -1.06
CA TYR A 134 18.47 12.50 -2.19
C TYR A 134 17.47 12.79 -3.31
N LYS A 135 16.66 13.85 -3.18
CA LYS A 135 15.65 14.27 -4.16
C LYS A 135 14.68 13.13 -4.52
N PHE A 136 14.16 12.46 -3.52
CA PHE A 136 13.26 11.32 -3.71
C PHE A 136 12.03 11.69 -4.54
N ASP A 137 11.49 12.91 -4.42
CA ASP A 137 10.37 13.37 -5.23
C ASP A 137 10.70 13.38 -6.73
N ALA A 138 11.90 13.80 -7.09
CA ALA A 138 12.34 13.78 -8.47
C ALA A 138 12.52 12.33 -8.98
N LEU A 139 13.01 11.42 -8.11
CA LEU A 139 13.13 10.00 -8.43
C LEU A 139 11.75 9.36 -8.58
N LEU A 140 10.84 9.60 -7.63
CA LEU A 140 9.46 9.09 -7.66
C LEU A 140 8.70 9.60 -8.88
N ASN A 141 8.82 10.88 -9.22
CA ASN A 141 8.19 11.43 -10.40
C ASN A 141 8.75 10.81 -11.69
N SER A 142 10.04 10.49 -11.74
CA SER A 142 10.61 9.80 -12.89
C SER A 142 10.16 8.34 -12.99
N THR A 143 10.07 7.63 -11.85
CA THR A 143 9.58 6.24 -11.82
C THR A 143 8.07 6.17 -12.05
N ARG A 144 7.30 7.16 -11.59
CA ARG A 144 5.87 7.27 -11.86
C ARG A 144 5.59 7.28 -13.36
N ASN A 145 6.30 8.11 -14.11
CA ASN A 145 6.14 8.15 -15.57
C ASN A 145 6.43 6.78 -16.21
N ILE A 146 7.38 6.02 -15.64
CA ILE A 146 7.69 4.66 -16.12
C ILE A 146 6.57 3.68 -15.73
N TYR A 147 6.00 3.80 -14.54
CA TYR A 147 4.96 2.89 -14.05
C TYR A 147 3.60 3.17 -14.70
N ASP A 148 3.26 4.43 -14.88
CA ASP A 148 2.01 4.86 -15.52
C ASP A 148 2.03 4.62 -17.05
N GLY A 149 3.17 4.24 -17.62
CA GLY A 149 3.30 3.94 -19.05
C GLY A 149 3.31 5.18 -19.95
N PHE A 150 3.52 6.37 -19.36
CA PHE A 150 3.57 7.64 -20.07
C PHE A 150 4.94 8.29 -19.95
N ILE A 151 5.39 8.92 -21.02
CA ILE A 151 6.52 9.84 -21.03
C ILE A 151 6.02 11.20 -21.43
N VAL A 152 6.15 12.18 -20.52
CA VAL A 152 5.81 13.57 -20.81
C VAL A 152 7.01 14.27 -21.45
N ILE A 153 6.90 14.60 -22.72
CA ILE A 153 7.92 15.34 -23.46
C ILE A 153 7.37 16.75 -23.75
N LYS A 154 7.73 17.70 -22.88
CA LYS A 154 7.24 19.10 -22.94
C LYS A 154 5.71 19.19 -22.82
N LYS A 155 5.00 19.27 -23.94
CA LYS A 155 3.54 19.39 -24.02
C LYS A 155 2.87 18.18 -24.68
N VAL A 156 3.60 17.09 -24.84
CA VAL A 156 3.10 15.88 -25.50
C VAL A 156 3.27 14.70 -24.56
N ASP A 157 2.17 14.03 -24.27
CA ASP A 157 2.16 12.81 -23.49
C ASP A 157 2.24 11.61 -24.45
N VAL A 158 3.29 10.80 -24.31
CA VAL A 158 3.48 9.60 -25.11
C VAL A 158 3.20 8.38 -24.26
N GLU A 159 2.13 7.68 -24.55
CA GLU A 159 1.75 6.43 -23.90
C GLU A 159 2.56 5.28 -24.51
N TYR A 160 3.71 4.98 -23.93
CA TYR A 160 4.57 3.91 -24.43
C TYR A 160 4.08 2.51 -24.04
N SER A 161 3.23 2.39 -23.02
CA SER A 161 2.66 1.10 -22.58
C SER A 161 1.84 0.41 -23.67
N LYS A 162 1.25 1.19 -24.60
CA LYS A 162 0.57 0.65 -25.78
C LYS A 162 1.51 0.19 -26.89
N ILE A 163 2.72 0.76 -26.92
CA ILE A 163 3.72 0.48 -27.96
C ILE A 163 4.62 -0.69 -27.51
N LEU A 164 4.96 -0.74 -26.22
CA LEU A 164 5.89 -1.70 -25.67
C LEU A 164 5.36 -2.27 -24.36
N ALA A 165 5.08 -3.55 -24.32
CA ALA A 165 4.73 -4.27 -23.11
C ALA A 165 5.62 -5.51 -22.93
N ALA A 166 5.92 -5.85 -21.68
CA ALA A 166 6.66 -7.06 -21.34
C ALA A 166 6.03 -7.74 -20.15
N ASN A 167 5.89 -9.05 -20.23
CA ASN A 167 5.49 -9.88 -19.10
C ASN A 167 6.28 -11.18 -19.07
N ALA A 168 6.25 -11.87 -17.93
CA ALA A 168 7.06 -13.08 -17.72
C ALA A 168 6.63 -14.27 -18.60
N TYR A 169 5.42 -14.23 -19.15
CA TYR A 169 4.88 -15.34 -19.96
C TYR A 169 5.02 -15.09 -21.45
N GLU A 170 4.79 -13.88 -21.92
CA GLU A 170 4.75 -13.52 -23.34
C GLU A 170 6.05 -12.87 -23.83
N GLY A 171 6.95 -12.49 -22.90
CA GLY A 171 8.12 -11.71 -23.22
C GLY A 171 7.79 -10.28 -23.66
N TRP A 172 8.48 -9.78 -24.68
CA TRP A 172 8.27 -8.45 -25.22
C TRP A 172 7.14 -8.45 -26.24
N ARG A 173 6.16 -7.59 -26.05
CA ARG A 173 5.07 -7.36 -27.01
C ARG A 173 5.17 -5.96 -27.57
N PHE A 174 5.20 -5.85 -28.90
CA PHE A 174 5.18 -4.59 -29.64
C PHE A 174 3.76 -4.44 -30.21
N GLY A 175 3.08 -3.37 -29.86
CA GLY A 175 1.76 -3.01 -30.41
C GLY A 175 1.86 -1.74 -31.25
N LEU A 176 1.03 -1.64 -32.27
CA LEU A 176 0.73 -0.41 -33.00
C LEU A 176 -0.70 -0.02 -32.68
#